data_20a3d99591dbabe14ba21a7050b1d1e5
#
_entry.id   20a3d99591dbabe14ba21a7050b1d1e5
#
_cell.length_a   1.000
_cell.length_b   1.000
_cell.length_c   1.000
_cell.angle_alpha   90.00
_cell.angle_beta   90.00
_cell.angle_gamma   90.00
#
_symmetry.space_group_name_H-M   'P 1'
#
loop_
_entity.id
_entity.type
_entity.pdbx_description
1 polymer ?
#
loop_
_entity_poly.entity_id
_entity_poly.type
_entity_poly.pdbx_seq_one_letter_code
_entity_poly.pdbx_strand_id
1 'polypeptide(L)'
;LSNDLFRDLNPTDWPISIADLPPGSALVGGSVRDGLLKKLSIKPDLDFVIPTNAINFSENLSKKINASFVKLDEKRDIARIVIKGWTFDFAGQVGTSLEDDLFRRDFRINAIALRLGETPEIFDPTGGLDDLKSQEIVAISENNLLEDPLRILRGFRLTCELGFNLEKKTKIFLKNNVDKLSNVAPERIKMEILKIIHSKWNSSIWQTYLELQLLKKWNDDNFPYFELKRKDISSKKLLF
;
A
#
# COMPACT_ATOMS: atom_id res chain seq x y z
N LEU A 1 15.23 -9.31 -14.18
CA LEU A 1 14.19 -8.96 -13.20
C LEU A 1 13.66 -7.53 -13.44
N SER A 2 14.54 -6.50 -13.45
CA SER A 2 14.11 -5.10 -13.66
C SER A 2 13.42 -4.91 -15.02
N ASN A 3 14.04 -5.39 -16.09
CA ASN A 3 13.48 -5.32 -17.45
C ASN A 3 12.19 -6.13 -17.61
N ASP A 4 12.07 -7.27 -16.93
CA ASP A 4 10.85 -8.08 -16.95
C ASP A 4 9.71 -7.36 -16.23
N LEU A 5 9.99 -6.80 -15.04
CA LEU A 5 9.01 -6.01 -14.31
C LEU A 5 8.57 -4.78 -15.11
N PHE A 6 9.52 -4.06 -15.73
CA PHE A 6 9.21 -2.88 -16.54
C PHE A 6 8.33 -3.24 -17.75
N ARG A 7 8.65 -4.36 -18.42
CA ARG A 7 7.82 -4.86 -19.53
C ARG A 7 6.42 -5.26 -19.07
N ASP A 8 6.29 -5.91 -17.91
CA ASP A 8 5.00 -6.36 -17.39
C ASP A 8 4.12 -5.18 -16.93
N LEU A 9 4.74 -4.11 -16.44
CA LEU A 9 4.06 -2.84 -16.13
C LEU A 9 3.59 -2.10 -17.39
N ASN A 10 4.18 -2.43 -18.54
CA ASN A 10 3.86 -1.91 -19.87
C ASN A 10 3.69 -0.38 -19.91
N PRO A 11 4.73 0.41 -19.66
CA PRO A 11 4.63 1.88 -19.60
C PRO A 11 4.20 2.53 -20.89
N THR A 12 4.28 1.82 -22.04
CA THR A 12 3.79 2.29 -23.34
C THR A 12 2.27 2.40 -23.38
N ASP A 13 1.56 1.67 -22.53
CA ASP A 13 0.08 1.75 -22.43
C ASP A 13 -0.38 2.82 -21.45
N TRP A 14 0.55 3.42 -20.69
CA TRP A 14 0.18 4.48 -19.75
C TRP A 14 -0.23 5.73 -20.52
N PRO A 15 -1.29 6.42 -20.09
CA PRO A 15 -1.70 7.70 -20.69
C PRO A 15 -0.78 8.87 -20.28
N ILE A 16 0.30 8.60 -19.55
CA ILE A 16 1.38 9.54 -19.23
C ILE A 16 2.69 8.99 -19.78
N SER A 17 3.58 9.87 -20.22
CA SER A 17 4.92 9.47 -20.66
C SER A 17 5.89 9.44 -19.48
N ILE A 18 6.79 8.44 -19.44
CA ILE A 18 7.90 8.45 -18.48
C ILE A 18 8.77 9.70 -18.66
N ALA A 19 8.89 10.21 -19.89
CA ALA A 19 9.65 11.43 -20.17
C ALA A 19 9.02 12.70 -19.55
N ASP A 20 7.75 12.65 -19.16
CA ASP A 20 7.09 13.74 -18.43
C ASP A 20 7.39 13.72 -16.94
N LEU A 21 7.92 12.59 -16.41
CA LEU A 21 8.24 12.46 -14.99
C LEU A 21 9.53 13.21 -14.64
N PRO A 22 9.63 13.80 -13.46
CA PRO A 22 10.87 14.41 -12.99
C PRO A 22 12.03 13.41 -12.97
N PRO A 23 13.25 13.79 -13.34
CA PRO A 23 14.43 12.93 -13.18
C PRO A 23 14.55 12.43 -11.73
N GLY A 24 14.87 11.16 -11.54
CA GLY A 24 14.92 10.52 -10.22
C GLY A 24 13.58 9.99 -9.70
N SER A 25 12.49 10.08 -10.48
CA SER A 25 11.23 9.45 -10.15
C SER A 25 11.35 7.93 -10.05
N ALA A 26 10.64 7.34 -9.11
CA ALA A 26 10.57 5.89 -8.95
C ALA A 26 9.12 5.42 -8.75
N LEU A 27 8.79 4.28 -9.34
CA LEU A 27 7.57 3.56 -9.03
C LEU A 27 7.81 2.73 -7.77
N VAL A 28 6.83 2.65 -6.87
CA VAL A 28 6.94 2.02 -5.55
C VAL A 28 5.67 1.27 -5.16
N GLY A 29 5.68 0.59 -4.03
CA GLY A 29 4.47 0.10 -3.39
C GLY A 29 3.85 -1.14 -4.04
N GLY A 30 2.52 -1.15 -4.08
CA GLY A 30 1.73 -2.32 -4.49
C GLY A 30 2.00 -2.78 -5.91
N SER A 31 2.09 -1.87 -6.86
CA SER A 31 2.31 -2.22 -8.27
C SER A 31 3.68 -2.87 -8.54
N VAL A 32 4.73 -2.40 -7.85
CA VAL A 32 6.07 -3.03 -7.95
C VAL A 32 6.02 -4.43 -7.34
N ARG A 33 5.48 -4.58 -6.14
CA ARG A 33 5.30 -5.87 -5.46
C ARG A 33 4.50 -6.85 -6.33
N ASP A 34 3.34 -6.42 -6.82
CA ASP A 34 2.44 -7.29 -7.56
C ASP A 34 3.00 -7.65 -8.94
N GLY A 35 3.77 -6.76 -9.56
CA GLY A 35 4.53 -7.05 -10.76
C GLY A 35 5.60 -8.11 -10.55
N LEU A 36 6.37 -8.01 -9.46
CA LEU A 36 7.37 -9.02 -9.08
C LEU A 36 6.72 -10.39 -8.79
N LEU A 37 5.50 -10.39 -8.24
CA LEU A 37 4.70 -11.61 -7.99
C LEU A 37 3.92 -12.11 -9.22
N LYS A 38 3.99 -11.42 -10.36
CA LYS A 38 3.21 -11.73 -11.58
C LYS A 38 1.70 -11.72 -11.33
N LYS A 39 1.23 -10.76 -10.54
CA LYS A 39 -0.18 -10.59 -10.12
C LYS A 39 -0.75 -9.22 -10.48
N LEU A 40 -0.15 -8.51 -11.43
CA LEU A 40 -0.64 -7.20 -11.87
C LEU A 40 -2.06 -7.30 -12.43
N SER A 41 -2.90 -6.34 -12.06
CA SER A 41 -4.16 -6.08 -12.75
C SER A 41 -3.89 -5.44 -14.12
N ILE A 42 -4.91 -5.41 -15.00
CA ILE A 42 -4.78 -4.81 -16.35
C ILE A 42 -4.43 -3.32 -16.25
N LYS A 43 -4.99 -2.62 -15.27
CA LYS A 43 -4.71 -1.23 -14.95
C LYS A 43 -4.43 -1.12 -13.46
N PRO A 44 -3.19 -1.37 -13.03
CA PRO A 44 -2.85 -1.24 -11.62
C PRO A 44 -2.85 0.23 -11.19
N ASP A 45 -3.13 0.48 -9.93
CA ASP A 45 -2.83 1.77 -9.33
C ASP A 45 -1.31 1.93 -9.28
N LEU A 46 -0.79 3.04 -9.79
CA LEU A 46 0.64 3.31 -9.90
C LEU A 46 1.06 4.39 -8.92
N ASP A 47 1.85 3.99 -7.94
CA ASP A 47 2.37 4.88 -6.89
C ASP A 47 3.78 5.36 -7.25
N PHE A 48 3.97 6.67 -7.40
CA PHE A 48 5.26 7.28 -7.70
C PHE A 48 5.79 8.08 -6.53
N VAL A 49 7.08 7.95 -6.27
CA VAL A 49 7.86 8.90 -5.47
C VAL A 49 8.65 9.79 -6.42
N ILE A 50 8.51 11.11 -6.27
CA ILE A 50 9.18 12.07 -7.13
C ILE A 50 9.99 13.07 -6.29
N PRO A 51 11.18 13.53 -6.76
CA PRO A 51 12.08 14.40 -5.98
C PRO A 51 11.67 15.88 -6.04
N THR A 52 10.42 16.17 -6.35
CA THR A 52 9.87 17.53 -6.46
C THR A 52 8.53 17.62 -5.73
N ASN A 53 7.94 18.82 -5.67
CA ASN A 53 6.59 18.99 -5.12
C ASN A 53 5.57 18.23 -5.96
N ALA A 54 5.01 17.16 -5.39
CA ALA A 54 4.15 16.22 -6.09
C ALA A 54 2.78 16.83 -6.44
N ILE A 55 2.23 17.66 -5.55
CA ILE A 55 0.96 18.35 -5.80
C ILE A 55 1.07 19.28 -7.01
N ASN A 56 2.09 20.16 -7.02
CA ASN A 56 2.28 21.09 -8.13
C ASN A 56 2.60 20.36 -9.44
N PHE A 57 3.44 19.33 -9.38
CA PHE A 57 3.74 18.49 -10.54
C PHE A 57 2.47 17.85 -11.11
N SER A 58 1.68 17.19 -10.26
CA SER A 58 0.47 16.49 -10.67
C SER A 58 -0.59 17.45 -11.23
N GLU A 59 -0.75 18.63 -10.64
CA GLU A 59 -1.68 19.64 -11.14
C GLU A 59 -1.29 20.12 -12.55
N ASN A 60 -0.01 20.40 -12.78
CA ASN A 60 0.50 20.83 -14.08
C ASN A 60 0.37 19.70 -15.13
N LEU A 61 0.76 18.46 -14.77
CA LEU A 61 0.65 17.32 -15.65
C LEU A 61 -0.81 17.04 -16.00
N SER A 62 -1.72 17.08 -15.03
CA SER A 62 -3.15 16.83 -15.29
C SER A 62 -3.75 17.85 -16.28
N LYS A 63 -3.38 19.13 -16.19
CA LYS A 63 -3.79 20.17 -17.16
C LYS A 63 -3.24 19.86 -18.55
N LYS A 64 -1.96 19.46 -18.64
CA LYS A 64 -1.28 19.13 -19.91
C LYS A 64 -1.99 17.97 -20.65
N ILE A 65 -2.41 16.94 -19.93
CA ILE A 65 -3.00 15.72 -20.51
C ILE A 65 -4.53 15.67 -20.44
N ASN A 66 -5.17 16.73 -19.96
CA ASN A 66 -6.62 16.83 -19.75
C ASN A 66 -7.17 15.70 -18.87
N ALA A 67 -6.57 15.51 -17.69
CA ALA A 67 -6.90 14.48 -16.71
C ALA A 67 -7.55 15.06 -15.46
N SER A 68 -8.24 14.21 -14.69
CA SER A 68 -8.76 14.58 -13.37
C SER A 68 -7.62 14.62 -12.35
N PHE A 69 -7.58 15.70 -11.57
CA PHE A 69 -6.62 15.91 -10.48
C PHE A 69 -7.33 15.93 -9.14
N VAL A 70 -6.75 15.24 -8.15
CA VAL A 70 -7.23 15.23 -6.76
C VAL A 70 -6.04 15.41 -5.80
N LYS A 71 -6.10 16.43 -4.96
CA LYS A 71 -5.16 16.57 -3.84
C LYS A 71 -5.58 15.59 -2.74
N LEU A 72 -4.77 14.58 -2.45
CA LEU A 72 -5.07 13.55 -1.46
C LEU A 72 -4.64 13.97 -0.05
N ASP A 73 -3.41 14.49 0.08
CA ASP A 73 -2.85 14.91 1.37
C ASP A 73 -1.85 16.06 1.14
N GLU A 74 -2.23 17.25 1.59
CA GLU A 74 -1.39 18.44 1.43
C GLU A 74 -0.14 18.41 2.33
N LYS A 75 -0.29 17.88 3.55
CA LYS A 75 0.82 17.82 4.50
C LYS A 75 1.89 16.83 4.10
N ARG A 76 1.48 15.74 3.44
CA ARG A 76 2.37 14.68 2.95
C ARG A 76 2.76 14.86 1.49
N ASP A 77 2.31 15.95 0.85
CA ASP A 77 2.55 16.23 -0.56
C ASP A 77 2.13 15.07 -1.46
N ILE A 78 0.86 14.64 -1.37
CA ILE A 78 0.32 13.52 -2.14
C ILE A 78 -0.83 13.99 -3.02
N ALA A 79 -0.76 13.66 -4.31
CA ALA A 79 -1.81 13.95 -5.27
C ALA A 79 -2.08 12.75 -6.18
N ARG A 80 -3.28 12.71 -6.75
CA ARG A 80 -3.77 11.69 -7.66
C ARG A 80 -4.14 12.29 -9.00
N ILE A 81 -3.77 11.60 -10.07
CA ILE A 81 -4.27 11.83 -11.42
C ILE A 81 -5.08 10.61 -11.84
N VAL A 82 -6.29 10.83 -12.35
CA VAL A 82 -7.14 9.78 -12.93
C VAL A 82 -7.42 10.09 -14.38
N ILE A 83 -7.10 9.16 -15.27
CA ILE A 83 -7.30 9.33 -16.71
C ILE A 83 -7.51 7.96 -17.38
N LYS A 84 -8.57 7.86 -18.21
CA LYS A 84 -8.87 6.65 -19.01
C LYS A 84 -8.91 5.35 -18.18
N GLY A 85 -9.35 5.45 -16.92
CA GLY A 85 -9.43 4.32 -15.99
C GLY A 85 -8.10 3.91 -15.36
N TRP A 86 -7.03 4.69 -15.53
CA TRP A 86 -5.79 4.59 -14.80
C TRP A 86 -5.78 5.51 -13.59
N THR A 87 -5.09 5.09 -12.54
CA THR A 87 -4.84 5.88 -11.33
C THR A 87 -3.33 6.03 -11.14
N PHE A 88 -2.86 7.27 -11.02
CA PHE A 88 -1.47 7.63 -10.78
C PHE A 88 -1.41 8.44 -9.49
N ASP A 89 -0.78 7.90 -8.47
CA ASP A 89 -0.53 8.59 -7.21
C ASP A 89 0.91 9.08 -7.19
N PHE A 90 1.08 10.37 -6.94
CA PHE A 90 2.38 11.00 -6.82
C PHE A 90 2.58 11.49 -5.40
N ALA A 91 3.68 11.08 -4.78
CA ALA A 91 4.11 11.55 -3.47
C ALA A 91 5.46 12.26 -3.60
N GLY A 92 5.61 13.40 -2.94
CA GLY A 92 6.91 14.05 -2.78
C GLY A 92 7.84 13.15 -1.97
N GLN A 93 9.09 13.00 -2.44
CA GLN A 93 10.12 12.24 -1.73
C GLN A 93 10.32 12.81 -0.33
N VAL A 94 10.30 11.96 0.67
CA VAL A 94 10.62 12.33 2.06
C VAL A 94 12.06 12.00 2.36
N GLY A 95 12.76 12.92 3.02
CA GLY A 95 14.20 12.80 3.26
C GLY A 95 15.04 13.30 2.09
N THR A 96 16.31 12.98 2.09
CA THR A 96 17.28 13.46 1.11
C THR A 96 17.46 12.49 -0.06
N SER A 97 16.96 11.26 0.08
CA SER A 97 17.13 10.19 -0.90
C SER A 97 15.87 9.32 -1.04
N LEU A 98 15.78 8.59 -2.14
CA LEU A 98 14.75 7.54 -2.30
C LEU A 98 14.86 6.48 -1.20
N GLU A 99 16.07 6.19 -0.74
CA GLU A 99 16.31 5.24 0.35
C GLU A 99 15.64 5.70 1.64
N ASP A 100 15.78 6.97 2.02
CA ASP A 100 15.10 7.53 3.19
C ASP A 100 13.58 7.38 3.09
N ASP A 101 13.01 7.61 1.90
CA ASP A 101 11.57 7.43 1.67
C ASP A 101 11.14 5.97 1.83
N LEU A 102 11.95 5.03 1.35
CA LEU A 102 11.63 3.61 1.47
C LEU A 102 11.72 3.11 2.91
N PHE A 103 12.73 3.55 3.68
CA PHE A 103 12.89 3.14 5.08
C PHE A 103 11.79 3.63 6.02
N ARG A 104 11.01 4.65 5.66
CA ARG A 104 9.87 5.11 6.48
C ARG A 104 8.55 4.41 6.18
N ARG A 105 8.51 3.48 5.20
CA ARG A 105 7.30 2.74 4.83
C ARG A 105 6.91 1.71 5.88
N ASP A 106 5.76 1.07 5.66
CA ASP A 106 5.21 0.09 6.61
C ASP A 106 5.95 -1.26 6.57
N PHE A 107 5.95 -1.92 5.41
CA PHE A 107 6.48 -3.26 5.22
C PHE A 107 7.50 -3.30 4.08
N ARG A 108 8.54 -4.14 4.23
CA ARG A 108 9.65 -4.25 3.27
C ARG A 108 9.18 -4.58 1.88
N ILE A 109 8.19 -5.48 1.73
CA ILE A 109 7.63 -5.84 0.42
C ILE A 109 6.95 -4.68 -0.32
N ASN A 110 6.57 -3.59 0.38
CA ASN A 110 6.03 -2.36 -0.19
C ASN A 110 7.08 -1.24 -0.28
N ALA A 111 8.32 -1.52 0.14
CA ALA A 111 9.46 -0.60 0.11
C ALA A 111 10.48 -0.99 -0.98
N ILE A 112 10.04 -1.73 -1.98
CA ILE A 112 10.80 -1.99 -3.20
C ILE A 112 10.44 -0.92 -4.22
N ALA A 113 11.44 -0.33 -4.85
CA ALA A 113 11.25 0.67 -5.90
C ALA A 113 11.72 0.16 -7.26
N LEU A 114 11.08 0.64 -8.32
CA LEU A 114 11.60 0.59 -9.69
C LEU A 114 11.98 2.02 -10.09
N ARG A 115 13.28 2.31 -10.13
CA ARG A 115 13.81 3.57 -10.62
C ARG A 115 13.53 3.68 -12.12
N LEU A 116 13.00 4.81 -12.53
CA LEU A 116 12.64 5.10 -13.91
C LEU A 116 13.71 6.01 -14.53
N GLY A 117 14.48 5.44 -15.44
CA GLY A 117 15.55 6.13 -16.17
C GLY A 117 15.72 5.50 -17.54
N GLU A 118 16.83 5.77 -18.21
CA GLU A 118 17.17 5.13 -19.48
C GLU A 118 17.18 3.60 -19.35
N THR A 119 17.67 3.10 -18.23
CA THR A 119 17.61 1.68 -17.86
C THR A 119 16.85 1.54 -16.55
N PRO A 120 15.70 0.84 -16.54
CA PRO A 120 14.95 0.63 -15.31
C PRO A 120 15.73 -0.26 -14.34
N GLU A 121 15.78 0.14 -13.06
CA GLU A 121 16.52 -0.54 -12.00
C GLU A 121 15.65 -0.82 -10.79
N ILE A 122 15.63 -2.07 -10.30
CA ILE A 122 15.03 -2.39 -9.01
C ILE A 122 15.97 -1.93 -7.90
N PHE A 123 15.43 -1.16 -6.97
CA PHE A 123 16.13 -0.68 -5.79
C PHE A 123 15.41 -1.17 -4.53
N ASP A 124 16.07 -2.01 -3.75
CA ASP A 124 15.54 -2.65 -2.56
C ASP A 124 16.51 -2.55 -1.37
N PRO A 125 16.55 -1.40 -0.69
CA PRO A 125 17.46 -1.22 0.44
C PRO A 125 16.97 -1.91 1.72
N THR A 126 15.71 -2.36 1.77
CA THR A 126 15.08 -2.92 2.97
C THR A 126 15.07 -4.45 3.01
N GLY A 127 15.37 -5.12 1.90
CA GLY A 127 15.34 -6.59 1.79
C GLY A 127 13.96 -7.16 1.46
N GLY A 128 13.07 -6.37 0.86
CA GLY A 128 11.73 -6.80 0.48
C GLY A 128 11.70 -7.89 -0.59
N LEU A 129 12.71 -7.98 -1.45
CA LEU A 129 12.83 -9.06 -2.45
C LEU A 129 12.99 -10.43 -1.79
N ASP A 130 13.73 -10.52 -0.70
CA ASP A 130 13.90 -11.77 0.04
C ASP A 130 12.63 -12.13 0.80
N ASP A 131 11.93 -11.15 1.36
CA ASP A 131 10.62 -11.34 2.00
C ASP A 131 9.57 -11.84 0.98
N LEU A 132 9.59 -11.36 -0.27
CA LEU A 132 8.73 -11.87 -1.34
C LEU A 132 9.01 -13.35 -1.66
N LYS A 133 10.29 -13.76 -1.68
CA LYS A 133 10.69 -15.16 -1.93
C LYS A 133 10.29 -16.07 -0.76
N SER A 134 10.48 -15.61 0.48
CA SER A 134 10.12 -16.36 1.68
C SER A 134 8.61 -16.33 1.99
N GLN A 135 7.85 -15.50 1.27
CA GLN A 135 6.42 -15.27 1.49
C GLN A 135 6.12 -14.76 2.91
N GLU A 136 6.91 -13.80 3.37
CA GLU A 136 6.77 -13.19 4.68
C GLU A 136 6.39 -11.71 4.58
N ILE A 137 5.61 -11.25 5.57
CA ILE A 137 5.31 -9.83 5.80
C ILE A 137 6.19 -9.36 6.95
N VAL A 138 7.20 -8.56 6.63
CA VAL A 138 8.17 -8.03 7.59
C VAL A 138 8.00 -6.51 7.69
N ALA A 139 7.75 -6.01 8.90
CA ALA A 139 7.73 -4.56 9.16
C ALA A 139 9.14 -3.98 9.06
N ILE A 140 9.27 -2.78 8.52
CA ILE A 140 10.57 -2.09 8.48
C ILE A 140 11.02 -1.74 9.89
N SER A 141 10.12 -1.13 10.68
CA SER A 141 10.37 -0.84 12.08
C SER A 141 9.06 -0.70 12.87
N GLU A 142 9.12 -0.83 14.18
CA GLU A 142 7.98 -0.56 15.07
C GLU A 142 7.58 0.92 15.02
N ASN A 143 8.53 1.83 14.98
CA ASN A 143 8.28 3.27 14.88
C ASN A 143 7.44 3.62 13.66
N ASN A 144 7.75 3.03 12.51
CA ASN A 144 6.96 3.26 11.29
C ASN A 144 5.49 2.82 11.47
N LEU A 145 5.24 1.73 12.21
CA LEU A 145 3.87 1.29 12.50
C LEU A 145 3.14 2.27 13.43
N LEU A 146 3.87 2.93 14.33
CA LEU A 146 3.33 3.92 15.28
C LEU A 146 3.04 5.28 14.65
N GLU A 147 3.77 5.68 13.61
CA GLU A 147 3.51 6.92 12.86
C GLU A 147 2.10 6.96 12.24
N ASP A 148 1.61 5.81 11.80
CA ASP A 148 0.23 5.64 11.32
C ASP A 148 -0.28 4.29 11.80
N PRO A 149 -1.01 4.22 12.93
CA PRO A 149 -1.49 2.97 13.49
C PRO A 149 -2.37 2.13 12.55
N LEU A 150 -2.93 2.72 11.49
CA LEU A 150 -3.63 1.96 10.46
C LEU A 150 -2.72 0.92 9.79
N ARG A 151 -1.40 1.12 9.80
CA ARG A 151 -0.40 0.16 9.30
C ARG A 151 -0.49 -1.20 10.00
N ILE A 152 -1.02 -1.25 11.22
CA ILE A 152 -1.32 -2.50 11.94
C ILE A 152 -2.33 -3.33 11.14
N LEU A 153 -3.47 -2.74 10.76
CA LEU A 153 -4.48 -3.43 9.94
C LEU A 153 -3.96 -3.74 8.54
N ARG A 154 -3.14 -2.87 7.97
CA ARG A 154 -2.50 -3.09 6.66
C ARG A 154 -1.62 -4.34 6.67
N GLY A 155 -0.90 -4.65 7.77
CA GLY A 155 -0.15 -5.88 7.92
C GLY A 155 -1.05 -7.11 7.79
N PHE A 156 -2.18 -7.13 8.49
CA PHE A 156 -3.17 -8.22 8.38
C PHE A 156 -3.81 -8.28 7.00
N ARG A 157 -4.14 -7.13 6.41
CA ARG A 157 -4.66 -7.10 5.06
C ARG A 157 -3.69 -7.74 4.07
N LEU A 158 -2.42 -7.40 4.13
CA LEU A 158 -1.41 -7.96 3.22
C LEU A 158 -1.30 -9.48 3.36
N THR A 159 -1.36 -10.04 4.58
CA THR A 159 -1.38 -11.48 4.76
C THR A 159 -2.62 -12.11 4.11
N CYS A 160 -3.79 -11.47 4.23
CA CYS A 160 -5.03 -11.93 3.61
C CYS A 160 -5.04 -11.82 2.08
N GLU A 161 -4.44 -10.79 1.52
CA GLU A 161 -4.38 -10.55 0.08
C GLU A 161 -3.36 -11.46 -0.61
N LEU A 162 -2.19 -11.64 0.01
CA LEU A 162 -1.07 -12.34 -0.61
C LEU A 162 -0.99 -13.82 -0.24
N GLY A 163 -1.58 -14.23 0.91
CA GLY A 163 -1.42 -15.57 1.48
C GLY A 163 -0.06 -15.75 2.17
N PHE A 164 0.62 -14.66 2.55
CA PHE A 164 1.93 -14.67 3.18
C PHE A 164 1.79 -14.74 4.72
N ASN A 165 2.84 -15.21 5.38
CA ASN A 165 2.92 -15.26 6.84
C ASN A 165 3.41 -13.92 7.42
N LEU A 166 2.95 -13.59 8.63
CA LEU A 166 3.59 -12.53 9.42
C LEU A 166 4.89 -13.05 10.03
N GLU A 167 5.99 -12.35 9.79
CA GLU A 167 7.26 -12.60 10.47
C GLU A 167 7.06 -12.45 12.00
N LYS A 168 7.79 -13.24 12.79
CA LYS A 168 7.57 -13.36 14.24
C LYS A 168 7.68 -12.03 15.00
N LYS A 169 8.69 -11.21 14.72
CA LYS A 169 8.87 -9.90 15.37
C LYS A 169 7.78 -8.94 14.94
N THR A 170 7.44 -8.92 13.64
CA THR A 170 6.34 -8.15 13.10
C THR A 170 5.02 -8.50 13.77
N LYS A 171 4.71 -9.80 13.92
CA LYS A 171 3.49 -10.25 14.63
C LYS A 171 3.44 -9.70 16.06
N ILE A 172 4.58 -9.72 16.78
CA ILE A 172 4.69 -9.16 18.14
C ILE A 172 4.46 -7.65 18.13
N PHE A 173 5.07 -6.91 17.18
CA PHE A 173 4.87 -5.47 17.05
C PHE A 173 3.41 -5.10 16.81
N LEU A 174 2.76 -5.80 15.86
CA LEU A 174 1.35 -5.57 15.58
C LEU A 174 0.49 -5.83 16.82
N LYS A 175 0.74 -6.94 17.53
CA LYS A 175 0.01 -7.31 18.75
C LYS A 175 0.15 -6.26 19.85
N ASN A 176 1.36 -5.79 20.11
CA ASN A 176 1.65 -4.86 21.20
C ASN A 176 1.06 -3.46 20.95
N ASN A 177 0.73 -3.13 19.69
CA ASN A 177 0.28 -1.80 19.30
C ASN A 177 -1.18 -1.75 18.82
N VAL A 178 -1.93 -2.84 18.95
CA VAL A 178 -3.36 -2.90 18.56
C VAL A 178 -4.19 -1.77 19.19
N ASP A 179 -3.92 -1.43 20.42
CA ASP A 179 -4.61 -0.37 21.14
C ASP A 179 -4.52 1.00 20.47
N LYS A 180 -3.48 1.24 19.70
CA LYS A 180 -3.25 2.49 18.97
C LYS A 180 -4.26 2.69 17.83
N LEU A 181 -4.94 1.63 17.38
CA LEU A 181 -6.01 1.74 16.40
C LEU A 181 -7.17 2.64 16.85
N SER A 182 -7.37 2.81 18.17
CA SER A 182 -8.35 3.74 18.70
C SER A 182 -8.12 5.20 18.28
N ASN A 183 -6.90 5.55 17.85
CA ASN A 183 -6.53 6.89 17.38
C ASN A 183 -6.75 7.08 15.86
N VAL A 184 -7.20 6.04 15.16
CA VAL A 184 -7.42 6.09 13.71
C VAL A 184 -8.89 6.40 13.42
N ALA A 185 -9.14 7.25 12.43
CA ALA A 185 -10.49 7.57 12.01
C ALA A 185 -11.26 6.30 11.59
N PRO A 186 -12.51 6.11 12.05
CA PRO A 186 -13.30 4.89 11.83
C PRO A 186 -13.45 4.51 10.36
N GLU A 187 -13.58 5.51 9.50
CA GLU A 187 -13.75 5.32 8.05
C GLU A 187 -12.52 4.63 7.43
N ARG A 188 -11.31 5.02 7.87
CA ARG A 188 -10.06 4.41 7.40
C ARG A 188 -9.96 2.95 7.85
N ILE A 189 -10.35 2.68 9.08
CA ILE A 189 -10.41 1.32 9.65
C ILE A 189 -11.40 0.47 8.87
N LYS A 190 -12.63 0.99 8.64
CA LYS A 190 -13.66 0.31 7.85
C LYS A 190 -13.16 -0.09 6.48
N MET A 191 -12.46 0.81 5.79
CA MET A 191 -11.91 0.53 4.46
C MET A 191 -10.88 -0.61 4.47
N GLU A 192 -10.00 -0.67 5.47
CA GLU A 192 -9.03 -1.77 5.58
C GLU A 192 -9.72 -3.10 5.92
N ILE A 193 -10.71 -3.09 6.82
CA ILE A 193 -11.49 -4.29 7.17
C ILE A 193 -12.25 -4.83 5.95
N LEU A 194 -12.88 -3.96 5.16
CA LEU A 194 -13.58 -4.39 3.95
C LEU A 194 -12.61 -5.08 2.97
N LYS A 195 -11.41 -4.55 2.79
CA LYS A 195 -10.37 -5.19 1.97
C LYS A 195 -9.96 -6.57 2.52
N ILE A 196 -9.83 -6.70 3.84
CA ILE A 196 -9.55 -7.97 4.50
C ILE A 196 -10.67 -8.99 4.22
N ILE A 197 -11.93 -8.59 4.39
CA ILE A 197 -13.09 -9.47 4.18
C ILE A 197 -13.18 -9.96 2.73
N HIS A 198 -12.88 -9.10 1.77
CA HIS A 198 -12.95 -9.45 0.35
C HIS A 198 -11.69 -10.16 -0.17
N SER A 199 -10.66 -10.31 0.65
CA SER A 199 -9.42 -10.95 0.21
C SER A 199 -9.54 -12.48 0.14
N LYS A 200 -8.70 -13.08 -0.72
CA LYS A 200 -8.75 -14.52 -1.04
C LYS A 200 -8.43 -15.42 0.16
N TRP A 201 -7.53 -14.98 1.04
CA TRP A 201 -6.97 -15.78 2.15
C TRP A 201 -7.49 -15.37 3.52
N ASN A 202 -8.66 -14.75 3.59
CA ASN A 202 -9.20 -14.23 4.84
C ASN A 202 -9.44 -15.30 5.92
N SER A 203 -9.83 -16.52 5.54
CA SER A 203 -10.20 -17.58 6.51
C SER A 203 -9.04 -18.05 7.38
N SER A 204 -7.83 -18.13 6.86
CA SER A 204 -6.65 -18.55 7.63
C SER A 204 -6.20 -17.52 8.67
N ILE A 205 -6.65 -16.29 8.56
CA ILE A 205 -6.19 -15.14 9.35
C ILE A 205 -7.24 -14.68 10.35
N TRP A 206 -8.50 -15.04 10.17
CA TRP A 206 -9.53 -14.75 11.16
C TRP A 206 -9.17 -15.26 12.55
N GLN A 207 -8.54 -16.44 12.63
CA GLN A 207 -8.07 -16.95 13.91
C GLN A 207 -6.99 -16.07 14.52
N THR A 208 -6.02 -15.62 13.72
CA THR A 208 -5.00 -14.66 14.17
C THR A 208 -5.62 -13.31 14.56
N TYR A 209 -6.65 -12.87 13.85
CA TYR A 209 -7.39 -11.66 14.12
C TYR A 209 -8.15 -11.73 15.45
N LEU A 210 -8.80 -12.87 15.73
CA LEU A 210 -9.47 -13.15 17.00
C LEU A 210 -8.47 -13.29 18.15
N GLU A 211 -7.36 -13.99 17.93
CA GLU A 211 -6.28 -14.15 18.92
C GLU A 211 -5.66 -12.81 19.34
N LEU A 212 -5.57 -11.85 18.41
CA LEU A 212 -5.02 -10.53 18.65
C LEU A 212 -6.05 -9.56 19.25
N GLN A 213 -7.30 -10.00 19.40
CA GLN A 213 -8.40 -9.17 19.94
C GLN A 213 -8.52 -7.80 19.24
N LEU A 214 -8.21 -7.75 17.95
CA LEU A 214 -8.17 -6.53 17.14
C LEU A 214 -9.48 -5.75 17.16
N LEU A 215 -10.61 -6.43 17.45
CA LEU A 215 -11.94 -5.81 17.55
C LEU A 215 -12.48 -5.71 18.97
N LYS A 216 -11.76 -6.18 20.01
CA LYS A 216 -12.31 -6.22 21.37
C LYS A 216 -12.73 -4.85 21.88
N LYS A 217 -12.00 -3.80 21.53
CA LYS A 217 -12.36 -2.41 21.90
C LYS A 217 -13.42 -1.78 20.99
N TRP A 218 -13.77 -2.44 19.90
CA TRP A 218 -14.75 -1.93 18.94
C TRP A 218 -16.16 -2.47 19.18
N ASN A 219 -16.30 -3.42 20.10
CA ASN A 219 -17.58 -3.90 20.59
C ASN A 219 -18.15 -3.04 21.74
N ASP A 220 -17.38 -2.08 22.25
CA ASP A 220 -17.89 -1.13 23.23
C ASP A 220 -18.73 -0.06 22.53
N ASP A 221 -19.84 0.34 23.17
CA ASP A 221 -20.93 1.20 22.68
C ASP A 221 -20.52 2.58 22.11
N ASN A 222 -19.23 2.90 22.13
CA ASN A 222 -18.64 4.14 21.61
C ASN A 222 -18.23 4.10 20.15
N PHE A 223 -18.37 2.98 19.47
CA PHE A 223 -18.11 2.89 18.04
C PHE A 223 -19.43 3.04 17.26
N PRO A 224 -19.62 4.13 16.51
CA PRO A 224 -20.83 4.29 15.72
C PRO A 224 -20.89 3.17 14.66
N TYR A 225 -21.72 2.20 14.93
CA TYR A 225 -22.28 1.21 13.99
C TYR A 225 -21.37 0.74 12.87
N PHE A 226 -20.55 -0.28 13.12
CA PHE A 226 -20.23 -1.26 12.10
C PHE A 226 -21.47 -2.13 11.85
N GLU A 227 -22.51 -1.57 11.28
CA GLU A 227 -23.42 -2.36 10.46
C GLU A 227 -22.62 -2.78 9.22
N LEU A 228 -21.82 -3.83 9.36
CA LEU A 228 -21.54 -4.73 8.25
C LEU A 228 -22.91 -5.30 7.90
N LYS A 229 -23.62 -4.63 6.98
CA LYS A 229 -24.88 -5.15 6.47
C LYS A 229 -24.56 -6.57 6.00
N ARG A 230 -25.28 -7.57 6.47
CA ARG A 230 -25.16 -8.97 6.07
C ARG A 230 -25.10 -9.19 4.54
N LYS A 231 -25.43 -8.16 3.74
CA LYS A 231 -25.32 -8.12 2.28
C LYS A 231 -23.88 -7.98 1.78
N ASP A 232 -22.96 -7.41 2.57
CA ASP A 232 -21.54 -7.20 2.16
C ASP A 232 -20.67 -8.42 2.45
N ILE A 233 -21.22 -9.39 3.20
CA ILE A 233 -20.55 -10.60 3.61
C ILE A 233 -21.34 -11.76 2.99
N SER A 234 -20.81 -12.34 1.92
CA SER A 234 -21.44 -13.51 1.33
C SER A 234 -21.61 -14.56 2.43
N SER A 235 -22.84 -15.07 2.60
CA SER A 235 -23.29 -15.98 3.66
C SER A 235 -22.46 -17.27 3.84
N LYS A 236 -21.49 -17.53 2.98
CA LYS A 236 -20.54 -18.65 3.05
C LYS A 236 -19.24 -18.37 3.81
N LYS A 237 -18.96 -17.12 4.22
CA LYS A 237 -17.67 -16.73 4.82
C LYS A 237 -17.74 -16.36 6.30
N LEU A 238 -18.93 -16.35 6.89
CA LEU A 238 -19.16 -16.06 8.32
C LEU A 238 -20.09 -17.12 8.96
N LEU A 239 -19.79 -18.38 8.74
CA LEU A 239 -20.33 -19.44 9.58
C LEU A 239 -19.30 -19.74 10.68
N PHE A 240 -19.48 -19.10 11.80
CA PHE A 240 -19.15 -19.58 13.14
C PHE A 240 -20.35 -19.36 14.03
#